data_c32b2e4f3f4152f270b18aa642f55ca1
#
_entry.id   c32b2e4f3f4152f270b18aa642f55ca1
#
_cell.length_a   1.000
_cell.length_b   1.000
_cell.length_c   1.000
_cell.angle_alpha   90.00
_cell.angle_beta   90.00
_cell.angle_gamma   90.00
#
_symmetry.space_group_name_H-M   'P 1'
#
loop_
_entity.id
_entity.type
_entity.pdbx_description
1 polymer ?
#
loop_
_entity_poly.entity_id
_entity_poly.type
_entity_poly.pdbx_seq_one_letter_code
_entity_poly.pdbx_strand_id
1 'polypeptide(L)'
;MGRRSDHSRDEIREMAIAAAAKHVEMEGFQSLTARKVASKIGYTVGTLYHVFRNFDDLVIHLNAQTIDEMAALIQQQTRRKRNPEVRIRAMAECYVKYATDHPDRWRLVFEHQAPRGLPTPVQMKERRDVMFEMVADSLREISPRRIEQEIDHTATALWSGIHGICILALTGKLYLGGAFSMVKLIDTLIDSVLNEFRRS
;
A
#
# COMPACT_ATOMS: atom_id res chain seq x y z
N MET A 1 25.79 9.36 34.25
CA MET A 1 26.43 8.51 33.24
C MET A 1 25.54 8.58 31.98
N GLY A 2 25.97 9.32 30.95
CA GLY A 2 25.25 9.39 29.68
C GLY A 2 25.32 8.04 28.97
N ARG A 3 24.17 7.45 28.68
CA ARG A 3 24.06 6.24 27.88
C ARG A 3 24.62 6.57 26.48
N ARG A 4 25.78 5.99 26.13
CA ARG A 4 26.30 6.05 24.77
C ARG A 4 25.16 5.64 23.83
N SER A 5 24.81 6.48 22.86
CA SER A 5 23.92 6.09 21.76
C SER A 5 24.68 5.06 20.95
N ASP A 6 24.33 3.78 21.11
CA ASP A 6 25.00 2.67 20.41
C ASP A 6 24.63 2.64 18.92
N HIS A 7 23.65 3.48 18.48
CA HIS A 7 23.13 3.53 17.12
C HIS A 7 23.04 4.97 16.60
N SER A 8 23.26 5.13 15.31
CA SER A 8 23.05 6.39 14.58
C SER A 8 21.57 6.75 14.53
N ARG A 9 21.28 8.00 14.14
CA ARG A 9 19.90 8.48 13.97
C ARG A 9 19.13 7.67 12.91
N ASP A 10 19.79 7.26 11.83
CA ASP A 10 19.17 6.48 10.75
C ASP A 10 18.92 5.03 11.18
N GLU A 11 19.86 4.42 11.92
CA GLU A 11 19.65 3.09 12.51
C GLU A 11 18.47 3.08 13.49
N ILE A 12 18.35 4.10 14.35
CA ILE A 12 17.19 4.21 15.25
C ILE A 12 15.89 4.37 14.46
N ARG A 13 15.92 5.11 13.33
CA ARG A 13 14.75 5.25 12.46
C ARG A 13 14.34 3.89 11.89
N GLU A 14 15.25 3.15 11.32
CA GLU A 14 14.98 1.83 10.75
C GLU A 14 14.48 0.84 11.82
N MET A 15 15.12 0.80 12.98
CA MET A 15 14.69 -0.02 14.12
C MET A 15 13.26 0.32 14.55
N ALA A 16 12.93 1.61 14.62
CA ALA A 16 11.59 2.06 15.03
C ALA A 16 10.52 1.69 14.02
N ILE A 17 10.79 1.86 12.71
CA ILE A 17 9.87 1.48 11.64
C ILE A 17 9.66 -0.04 11.65
N ALA A 18 10.74 -0.83 11.76
CA ALA A 18 10.65 -2.29 11.83
C ALA A 18 9.87 -2.78 13.08
N ALA A 19 10.11 -2.15 14.24
CA ALA A 19 9.37 -2.46 15.47
C ALA A 19 7.90 -2.09 15.36
N ALA A 20 7.57 -0.97 14.70
CA ALA A 20 6.19 -0.55 14.45
C ALA A 20 5.51 -1.50 13.46
N ALA A 21 6.16 -1.90 12.36
CA ALA A 21 5.65 -2.88 11.41
C ALA A 21 5.27 -4.19 12.10
N LYS A 22 6.21 -4.75 12.86
CA LYS A 22 5.99 -5.99 13.62
C LYS A 22 4.85 -5.85 14.65
N HIS A 23 4.75 -4.70 15.31
CA HIS A 23 3.67 -4.44 16.26
C HIS A 23 2.30 -4.44 15.55
N VAL A 24 2.19 -3.75 14.40
CA VAL A 24 0.96 -3.68 13.61
C VAL A 24 0.53 -5.08 13.15
N GLU A 25 1.46 -5.91 12.70
CA GLU A 25 1.18 -7.28 12.27
C GLU A 25 0.69 -8.20 13.41
N MET A 26 1.20 -8.01 14.63
CA MET A 26 0.90 -8.90 15.77
C MET A 26 -0.27 -8.41 16.64
N GLU A 27 -0.43 -7.12 16.80
CA GLU A 27 -1.33 -6.51 17.80
C GLU A 27 -2.33 -5.53 17.17
N GLY A 28 -2.28 -5.33 15.84
CA GLY A 28 -3.09 -4.37 15.11
C GLY A 28 -2.61 -2.92 15.26
N PHE A 29 -2.95 -2.09 14.27
CA PHE A 29 -2.47 -0.70 14.23
C PHE A 29 -3.13 0.22 15.26
N GLN A 30 -4.34 -0.09 15.72
CA GLN A 30 -5.06 0.73 16.71
C GLN A 30 -4.36 0.74 18.08
N SER A 31 -3.59 -0.30 18.38
CA SER A 31 -2.83 -0.40 19.62
C SER A 31 -1.43 0.20 19.54
N LEU A 32 -1.00 0.66 18.35
CA LEU A 32 0.34 1.22 18.11
C LEU A 32 0.50 2.57 18.83
N THR A 33 1.58 2.72 19.60
CA THR A 33 1.91 3.97 20.29
C THR A 33 3.42 4.23 20.28
N ALA A 34 3.84 5.49 20.34
CA ALA A 34 5.24 5.88 20.44
C ALA A 34 5.95 5.20 21.63
N ARG A 35 5.24 5.04 22.78
CA ARG A 35 5.79 4.38 23.97
C ARG A 35 6.09 2.90 23.71
N LYS A 36 5.19 2.17 23.05
CA LYS A 36 5.39 0.76 22.72
C LYS A 36 6.54 0.57 21.73
N VAL A 37 6.66 1.44 20.71
CA VAL A 37 7.75 1.39 19.75
C VAL A 37 9.09 1.69 20.45
N ALA A 38 9.18 2.77 21.22
CA ALA A 38 10.37 3.13 21.96
C ALA A 38 10.84 2.00 22.89
N SER A 39 9.91 1.41 23.64
CA SER A 39 10.20 0.28 24.54
C SER A 39 10.72 -0.94 23.77
N LYS A 40 10.13 -1.27 22.61
CA LYS A 40 10.55 -2.43 21.78
C LYS A 40 11.98 -2.30 21.25
N ILE A 41 12.43 -1.08 20.97
CA ILE A 41 13.81 -0.82 20.48
C ILE A 41 14.81 -0.47 21.59
N GLY A 42 14.36 -0.47 22.86
CA GLY A 42 15.23 -0.19 24.00
C GLY A 42 15.58 1.29 24.22
N TYR A 43 14.78 2.21 23.67
CA TYR A 43 14.95 3.65 23.75
C TYR A 43 13.80 4.36 24.47
N THR A 44 13.93 5.67 24.67
CA THR A 44 12.88 6.52 25.23
C THR A 44 12.01 7.12 24.13
N VAL A 45 10.80 7.57 24.49
CA VAL A 45 9.94 8.32 23.57
C VAL A 45 10.61 9.62 23.10
N GLY A 46 11.40 10.27 23.99
CA GLY A 46 12.21 11.45 23.62
C GLY A 46 13.20 11.13 22.49
N THR A 47 13.85 9.97 22.54
CA THR A 47 14.75 9.52 21.47
C THR A 47 14.01 9.35 20.13
N LEU A 48 12.80 8.78 20.14
CA LEU A 48 11.98 8.70 18.92
C LEU A 48 11.69 10.07 18.33
N TYR A 49 11.38 11.07 19.16
CA TYR A 49 11.08 12.43 18.68
C TYR A 49 12.31 13.25 18.28
N HIS A 50 13.53 12.74 18.52
CA HIS A 50 14.73 13.25 17.85
C HIS A 50 14.89 12.72 16.42
N VAL A 51 14.22 11.60 16.08
CA VAL A 51 14.28 10.95 14.77
C VAL A 51 13.06 11.28 13.91
N PHE A 52 11.87 11.30 14.53
CA PHE A 52 10.60 11.62 13.90
C PHE A 52 10.04 12.93 14.44
N ARG A 53 9.37 13.73 13.62
CA ARG A 53 8.75 15.00 14.04
C ARG A 53 7.67 14.78 15.09
N ASN A 54 6.88 13.73 14.92
CA ASN A 54 5.81 13.28 15.82
C ASN A 54 5.49 11.81 15.54
N PHE A 55 4.46 11.29 16.18
CA PHE A 55 4.03 9.91 15.99
C PHE A 55 3.47 9.64 14.58
N ASP A 56 2.73 10.60 14.00
CA ASP A 56 2.21 10.48 12.65
C ASP A 56 3.33 10.39 11.60
N ASP A 57 4.44 11.10 11.80
CA ASP A 57 5.63 11.02 10.94
C ASP A 57 6.23 9.60 10.93
N LEU A 58 6.27 8.93 12.09
CA LEU A 58 6.66 7.52 12.15
C LEU A 58 5.67 6.63 11.37
N VAL A 59 4.38 6.84 11.55
CA VAL A 59 3.34 6.07 10.83
C VAL A 59 3.43 6.30 9.32
N ILE A 60 3.69 7.53 8.89
CA ILE A 60 3.90 7.85 7.47
C ILE A 60 5.11 7.09 6.91
N HIS A 61 6.21 6.99 7.63
CA HIS A 61 7.38 6.23 7.20
C HIS A 61 7.08 4.72 7.13
N LEU A 62 6.32 4.18 8.08
CA LEU A 62 5.83 2.80 8.03
C LEU A 62 4.93 2.56 6.81
N ASN A 63 4.00 3.47 6.53
CA ASN A 63 3.13 3.39 5.35
C ASN A 63 3.93 3.47 4.04
N ALA A 64 4.96 4.32 3.99
CA ALA A 64 5.87 4.39 2.85
C ALA A 64 6.58 3.05 2.60
N GLN A 65 7.11 2.42 3.65
CA GLN A 65 7.71 1.09 3.55
C GLN A 65 6.69 0.05 3.05
N THR A 66 5.45 0.09 3.54
CA THR A 66 4.37 -0.83 3.11
C THR A 66 4.08 -0.69 1.62
N ILE A 67 4.04 0.54 1.09
CA ILE A 67 3.84 0.79 -0.34
C ILE A 67 5.04 0.30 -1.15
N ASP A 68 6.26 0.55 -0.69
CA ASP A 68 7.49 0.08 -1.35
C ASP A 68 7.54 -1.45 -1.44
N GLU A 69 7.14 -2.16 -0.37
CA GLU A 69 7.05 -3.63 -0.34
C GLU A 69 6.00 -4.15 -1.34
N MET A 70 4.82 -3.54 -1.41
CA MET A 70 3.79 -3.89 -2.40
C MET A 70 4.29 -3.66 -3.82
N ALA A 71 4.90 -2.51 -4.10
CA ALA A 71 5.43 -2.17 -5.41
C ALA A 71 6.53 -3.16 -5.85
N ALA A 72 7.45 -3.50 -4.95
CA ALA A 72 8.52 -4.47 -5.22
C ALA A 72 7.96 -5.88 -5.52
N LEU A 73 6.94 -6.32 -4.77
CA LEU A 73 6.27 -7.59 -5.01
C LEU A 73 5.61 -7.62 -6.40
N ILE A 74 4.88 -6.55 -6.75
CA ILE A 74 4.23 -6.40 -8.05
C ILE A 74 5.27 -6.45 -9.17
N GLN A 75 6.34 -5.66 -9.08
CA GLN A 75 7.41 -5.65 -10.07
C GLN A 75 8.04 -7.02 -10.26
N GLN A 76 8.34 -7.72 -9.17
CA GLN A 76 8.92 -9.06 -9.21
C GLN A 76 8.02 -10.05 -9.96
N GLN A 77 6.70 -10.02 -9.69
CA GLN A 77 5.75 -10.97 -10.27
C GLN A 77 5.38 -10.64 -11.73
N THR A 78 5.53 -9.40 -12.14
CA THR A 78 5.09 -8.93 -13.47
C THR A 78 6.23 -8.82 -14.50
N ARG A 79 7.49 -8.67 -14.08
CA ARG A 79 8.65 -8.39 -14.95
C ARG A 79 8.84 -9.36 -16.14
N ARG A 80 8.38 -10.62 -16.03
CA ARG A 80 8.49 -11.64 -17.07
C ARG A 80 7.23 -11.81 -17.90
N LYS A 81 6.15 -11.10 -17.59
CA LYS A 81 4.87 -11.23 -18.27
C LYS A 81 4.81 -10.26 -19.44
N ARG A 82 4.85 -10.81 -20.68
CA ARG A 82 4.83 -10.00 -21.90
C ARG A 82 3.44 -9.46 -22.26
N ASN A 83 2.39 -10.23 -21.98
CA ASN A 83 1.03 -9.82 -22.28
C ASN A 83 0.56 -8.78 -21.24
N PRO A 84 0.13 -7.57 -21.66
CA PRO A 84 -0.23 -6.48 -20.76
C PRO A 84 -1.47 -6.80 -19.91
N GLU A 85 -2.46 -7.55 -20.41
CA GLU A 85 -3.61 -7.95 -19.62
C GLU A 85 -3.25 -8.96 -18.52
N VAL A 86 -2.36 -9.89 -18.85
CA VAL A 86 -1.82 -10.84 -17.87
C VAL A 86 -1.02 -10.10 -16.78
N ARG A 87 -0.36 -8.99 -17.15
CA ARG A 87 0.32 -8.13 -16.16
C ARG A 87 -0.68 -7.45 -15.23
N ILE A 88 -1.74 -6.83 -15.76
CA ILE A 88 -2.78 -6.18 -14.95
C ILE A 88 -3.41 -7.17 -13.97
N ARG A 89 -3.76 -8.38 -14.40
CA ARG A 89 -4.29 -9.43 -13.49
C ARG A 89 -3.29 -9.81 -12.41
N ALA A 90 -2.04 -10.01 -12.79
CA ALA A 90 -0.99 -10.34 -11.80
C ALA A 90 -0.73 -9.20 -10.81
N MET A 91 -0.85 -7.93 -11.22
CA MET A 91 -0.79 -6.77 -10.31
C MET A 91 -1.95 -6.82 -9.30
N ALA A 92 -3.18 -7.08 -9.79
CA ALA A 92 -4.36 -7.22 -8.95
C ALA A 92 -4.23 -8.40 -7.96
N GLU A 93 -3.77 -9.56 -8.43
CA GLU A 93 -3.50 -10.74 -7.59
C GLU A 93 -2.49 -10.44 -6.47
N CYS A 94 -1.38 -9.76 -6.81
CA CYS A 94 -0.36 -9.34 -5.84
C CYS A 94 -0.93 -8.37 -4.81
N TYR A 95 -1.73 -7.39 -5.25
CA TYR A 95 -2.37 -6.42 -4.37
C TYR A 95 -3.32 -7.11 -3.37
N VAL A 96 -4.19 -7.99 -3.87
CA VAL A 96 -5.12 -8.79 -3.06
C VAL A 96 -4.37 -9.67 -2.08
N LYS A 97 -3.33 -10.35 -2.55
CA LYS A 97 -2.52 -11.22 -1.71
C LYS A 97 -1.89 -10.43 -0.57
N TYR A 98 -1.30 -9.26 -0.86
CA TYR A 98 -0.72 -8.41 0.18
C TYR A 98 -1.77 -7.96 1.19
N ALA A 99 -2.93 -7.50 0.73
CA ALA A 99 -4.05 -7.09 1.58
C ALA A 99 -4.55 -8.23 2.49
N THR A 100 -4.52 -9.47 2.00
CA THR A 100 -4.94 -10.66 2.75
C THR A 100 -3.88 -11.14 3.73
N ASP A 101 -2.62 -11.13 3.33
CA ASP A 101 -1.50 -11.60 4.15
C ASP A 101 -1.11 -10.60 5.25
N HIS A 102 -1.28 -9.28 4.99
CA HIS A 102 -0.90 -8.18 5.88
C HIS A 102 -2.05 -7.18 6.09
N PRO A 103 -3.24 -7.63 6.57
CA PRO A 103 -4.45 -6.80 6.56
C PRO A 103 -4.31 -5.51 7.38
N ASP A 104 -3.68 -5.55 8.54
CA ASP A 104 -3.53 -4.37 9.40
C ASP A 104 -2.50 -3.38 8.84
N ARG A 105 -1.40 -3.84 8.24
CA ARG A 105 -0.44 -2.96 7.56
C ARG A 105 -1.06 -2.32 6.32
N TRP A 106 -1.79 -3.12 5.52
CA TRP A 106 -2.47 -2.62 4.34
C TRP A 106 -3.55 -1.58 4.70
N ARG A 107 -4.38 -1.88 5.72
CA ARG A 107 -5.40 -0.93 6.20
C ARG A 107 -4.79 0.36 6.73
N LEU A 108 -3.69 0.29 7.45
CA LEU A 108 -3.02 1.47 8.01
C LEU A 108 -2.62 2.48 6.94
N VAL A 109 -2.23 2.03 5.74
CA VAL A 109 -1.92 2.93 4.61
C VAL A 109 -3.11 3.82 4.24
N PHE A 110 -4.35 3.31 4.32
CA PHE A 110 -5.56 4.01 3.87
C PHE A 110 -6.38 4.62 5.00
N GLU A 111 -6.31 4.06 6.20
CA GLU A 111 -7.08 4.52 7.36
C GLU A 111 -6.34 5.58 8.19
N HIS A 112 -5.01 5.65 8.10
CA HIS A 112 -4.27 6.68 8.80
C HIS A 112 -4.54 8.06 8.19
N GLN A 113 -5.11 8.94 9.02
CA GLN A 113 -5.34 10.34 8.66
C GLN A 113 -4.32 11.20 9.37
N ALA A 114 -3.35 11.74 8.61
CA ALA A 114 -2.43 12.72 9.16
C ALA A 114 -3.21 13.97 9.61
N PRO A 115 -2.83 14.60 10.73
CA PRO A 115 -3.43 15.85 11.19
C PRO A 115 -3.47 16.92 10.07
N ARG A 116 -4.56 17.69 10.00
CA ARG A 116 -4.71 18.76 9.00
C ARG A 116 -3.52 19.72 9.10
N GLY A 117 -2.88 20.00 7.97
CA GLY A 117 -1.73 20.91 7.88
C GLY A 117 -0.35 20.21 7.90
N LEU A 118 -0.28 18.90 8.13
CA LEU A 118 0.92 18.15 7.78
C LEU A 118 0.88 17.83 6.28
N PRO A 119 1.86 18.29 5.50
CA PRO A 119 1.91 17.93 4.09
C PRO A 119 2.07 16.41 4.00
N THR A 120 1.23 15.77 3.19
CA THR A 120 1.51 14.41 2.73
C THR A 120 2.91 14.46 2.13
N PRO A 121 3.89 13.70 2.63
CA PRO A 121 5.22 13.78 2.08
C PRO A 121 5.17 13.58 0.57
N VAL A 122 5.87 14.42 -0.17
CA VAL A 122 6.00 14.30 -1.65
C VAL A 122 6.37 12.85 -1.99
N GLN A 123 7.22 12.24 -1.19
CA GLN A 123 7.63 10.84 -1.28
C GLN A 123 6.47 9.82 -1.23
N MET A 124 5.37 10.10 -0.51
CA MET A 124 4.20 9.21 -0.48
C MET A 124 3.41 9.26 -1.79
N LYS A 125 3.32 10.44 -2.38
CA LYS A 125 2.71 10.62 -3.70
C LYS A 125 3.51 9.88 -4.77
N GLU A 126 4.82 10.11 -4.82
CA GLU A 126 5.73 9.48 -5.78
C GLU A 126 5.67 7.94 -5.71
N ARG A 127 5.66 7.36 -4.50
CA ARG A 127 5.53 5.91 -4.31
C ARG A 127 4.22 5.34 -4.83
N ARG A 128 3.13 6.04 -4.58
CA ARG A 128 1.82 5.65 -5.10
C ARG A 128 1.79 5.77 -6.62
N ASP A 129 2.32 6.85 -7.16
CA ASP A 129 2.37 7.12 -8.60
C ASP A 129 3.13 6.01 -9.34
N VAL A 130 4.19 5.42 -8.76
CA VAL A 130 4.88 4.25 -9.32
C VAL A 130 3.94 3.06 -9.52
N MET A 131 3.07 2.76 -8.56
CA MET A 131 2.11 1.64 -8.70
C MET A 131 1.05 1.91 -9.79
N PHE A 132 0.58 3.15 -9.87
CA PHE A 132 -0.36 3.56 -10.93
C PHE A 132 0.29 3.50 -12.32
N GLU A 133 1.55 3.95 -12.43
CA GLU A 133 2.29 3.93 -13.70
C GLU A 133 2.49 2.50 -14.24
N MET A 134 2.71 1.51 -13.39
CA MET A 134 2.76 0.11 -13.83
C MET A 134 1.47 -0.35 -14.54
N VAL A 135 0.32 0.10 -14.04
CA VAL A 135 -0.98 -0.19 -14.66
C VAL A 135 -1.14 0.61 -15.95
N ALA A 136 -0.80 1.91 -15.91
CA ALA A 136 -0.87 2.82 -17.06
C ALA A 136 0.00 2.32 -18.23
N ASP A 137 1.22 1.85 -17.97
CA ASP A 137 2.09 1.25 -18.99
C ASP A 137 1.43 0.05 -19.67
N SER A 138 0.77 -0.80 -18.91
CA SER A 138 0.04 -1.94 -19.48
C SER A 138 -1.16 -1.50 -20.31
N LEU A 139 -1.87 -0.45 -19.89
CA LEU A 139 -3.00 0.12 -20.64
C LEU A 139 -2.55 0.79 -21.94
N ARG A 140 -1.41 1.51 -21.95
CA ARG A 140 -0.79 2.09 -23.16
C ARG A 140 -0.48 0.99 -24.20
N GLU A 141 0.02 -0.16 -23.75
CA GLU A 141 0.28 -1.30 -24.64
C GLU A 141 -1.01 -1.92 -25.20
N ILE A 142 -2.10 -1.97 -24.42
CA ILE A 142 -3.42 -2.49 -24.86
C ILE A 142 -4.04 -1.58 -25.90
N SER A 143 -3.98 -0.26 -25.69
CA SER A 143 -4.61 0.73 -26.58
C SER A 143 -3.69 1.94 -26.80
N PRO A 144 -2.70 1.84 -27.73
CA PRO A 144 -1.68 2.87 -27.92
C PRO A 144 -2.21 4.22 -28.48
N ARG A 145 -3.48 4.27 -28.88
CA ARG A 145 -4.10 5.50 -29.43
C ARG A 145 -4.85 6.31 -28.39
N ARG A 146 -4.99 5.78 -27.15
CA ARG A 146 -5.68 6.47 -26.07
C ARG A 146 -4.84 7.64 -25.56
N ILE A 147 -5.53 8.72 -25.18
CA ILE A 147 -4.89 9.86 -24.55
C ILE A 147 -4.58 9.55 -23.07
N GLU A 148 -3.55 10.17 -22.53
CA GLU A 148 -3.08 9.92 -21.15
C GLU A 148 -4.18 10.09 -20.11
N GLN A 149 -5.08 11.06 -20.27
CA GLN A 149 -6.19 11.27 -19.33
C GLN A 149 -7.14 10.06 -19.24
N GLU A 150 -7.38 9.37 -20.35
CA GLU A 150 -8.22 8.14 -20.38
C GLU A 150 -7.49 6.96 -19.73
N ILE A 151 -6.18 6.88 -19.92
CA ILE A 151 -5.31 5.87 -19.31
C ILE A 151 -5.31 6.04 -17.79
N ASP A 152 -5.05 7.24 -17.30
CA ASP A 152 -5.04 7.57 -15.87
C ASP A 152 -6.42 7.31 -15.23
N HIS A 153 -7.49 7.68 -15.92
CA HIS A 153 -8.85 7.45 -15.45
C HIS A 153 -9.15 5.95 -15.34
N THR A 154 -8.76 5.16 -16.34
CA THR A 154 -8.95 3.71 -16.35
C THR A 154 -8.11 3.02 -15.28
N ALA A 155 -6.85 3.41 -15.12
CA ALA A 155 -5.99 2.90 -14.05
C ALA A 155 -6.57 3.20 -12.66
N THR A 156 -7.07 4.42 -12.47
CA THR A 156 -7.71 4.83 -11.21
C THR A 156 -9.00 4.06 -10.96
N ALA A 157 -9.83 3.85 -11.98
CA ALA A 157 -11.08 3.08 -11.88
C ALA A 157 -10.81 1.61 -11.50
N LEU A 158 -9.83 0.97 -12.17
CA LEU A 158 -9.39 -0.40 -11.85
C LEU A 158 -8.94 -0.51 -10.40
N TRP A 159 -8.01 0.36 -9.97
CA TRP A 159 -7.52 0.35 -8.61
C TRP A 159 -8.63 0.57 -7.59
N SER A 160 -9.49 1.57 -7.81
CA SER A 160 -10.59 1.90 -6.88
C SER A 160 -11.57 0.73 -6.73
N GLY A 161 -11.90 0.05 -7.85
CA GLY A 161 -12.78 -1.12 -7.83
C GLY A 161 -12.15 -2.30 -7.09
N ILE A 162 -10.89 -2.63 -7.39
CA ILE A 162 -10.14 -3.71 -6.72
C ILE A 162 -10.00 -3.41 -5.23
N HIS A 163 -9.61 -2.17 -4.87
CA HIS A 163 -9.51 -1.73 -3.47
C HIS A 163 -10.85 -1.85 -2.75
N GLY A 164 -11.95 -1.41 -3.36
CA GLY A 164 -13.30 -1.51 -2.79
C GLY A 164 -13.71 -2.96 -2.52
N ILE A 165 -13.43 -3.88 -3.45
CA ILE A 165 -13.66 -5.31 -3.26
C ILE A 165 -12.83 -5.84 -2.09
N CYS A 166 -11.55 -5.47 -2.00
CA CYS A 166 -10.68 -5.88 -0.89
C CYS A 166 -11.20 -5.38 0.48
N ILE A 167 -11.56 -4.10 0.58
CA ILE A 167 -12.12 -3.54 1.82
C ILE A 167 -13.38 -4.28 2.25
N LEU A 168 -14.32 -4.52 1.34
CA LEU A 168 -15.56 -5.22 1.65
C LEU A 168 -15.31 -6.67 2.06
N ALA A 169 -14.36 -7.35 1.42
CA ALA A 169 -13.98 -8.72 1.75
C ALA A 169 -13.34 -8.80 3.14
N LEU A 170 -12.31 -7.99 3.40
CA LEU A 170 -11.57 -8.00 4.66
C LEU A 170 -12.41 -7.53 5.87
N THR A 171 -13.40 -6.68 5.64
CA THR A 171 -14.34 -6.26 6.69
C THR A 171 -15.55 -7.19 6.83
N GLY A 172 -15.58 -8.30 6.09
CA GLY A 172 -16.70 -9.24 6.14
C GLY A 172 -18.01 -8.70 5.59
N LYS A 173 -17.98 -7.67 4.74
CA LYS A 173 -19.16 -6.98 4.20
C LYS A 173 -19.45 -7.32 2.73
N LEU A 174 -18.69 -8.22 2.13
CA LEU A 174 -18.88 -8.66 0.74
C LEU A 174 -20.04 -9.67 0.59
N TYR A 175 -21.10 -9.54 1.42
CA TYR A 175 -22.20 -10.49 1.43
C TYR A 175 -23.41 -9.98 0.67
N LEU A 176 -23.55 -10.43 -0.54
CA LEU A 176 -24.82 -10.28 -1.27
C LEU A 176 -25.28 -11.66 -1.76
N GLY A 177 -25.65 -12.54 -0.81
CA GLY A 177 -26.47 -13.71 -1.11
C GLY A 177 -25.77 -14.93 -1.74
N GLY A 178 -24.47 -15.13 -1.50
CA GLY A 178 -23.75 -16.32 -1.99
C GLY A 178 -22.25 -16.27 -1.71
N ALA A 179 -21.57 -17.41 -1.77
CA ALA A 179 -20.12 -17.50 -1.66
C ALA A 179 -19.45 -16.96 -2.94
N PHE A 180 -19.35 -15.63 -3.08
CA PHE A 180 -18.58 -15.02 -4.16
C PHE A 180 -17.11 -15.09 -3.84
N SER A 181 -16.32 -15.64 -4.76
CA SER A 181 -14.87 -15.55 -4.69
C SER A 181 -14.44 -14.11 -4.99
N MET A 182 -13.69 -13.48 -4.09
CA MET A 182 -13.09 -12.16 -4.31
C MET A 182 -12.31 -12.11 -5.63
N VAL A 183 -11.59 -13.18 -5.96
CA VAL A 183 -10.84 -13.31 -7.21
C VAL A 183 -11.77 -13.22 -8.42
N LYS A 184 -12.91 -13.94 -8.43
CA LYS A 184 -13.88 -13.88 -9.53
C LYS A 184 -14.49 -12.50 -9.72
N LEU A 185 -14.75 -11.75 -8.64
CA LEU A 185 -15.26 -10.39 -8.73
C LEU A 185 -14.24 -9.45 -9.36
N ILE A 186 -12.97 -9.59 -8.96
CA ILE A 186 -11.86 -8.81 -9.52
C ILE A 186 -11.65 -9.14 -11.01
N ASP A 187 -11.68 -10.43 -11.38
CA ASP A 187 -11.61 -10.83 -12.79
C ASP A 187 -12.74 -10.23 -13.61
N THR A 188 -13.98 -10.29 -13.11
CA THR A 188 -15.14 -9.69 -13.77
C THR A 188 -14.96 -8.17 -13.94
N LEU A 189 -14.48 -7.48 -12.92
CA LEU A 189 -14.19 -6.04 -12.99
C LEU A 189 -13.13 -5.74 -14.05
N ILE A 190 -12.01 -6.46 -14.04
CA ILE A 190 -10.93 -6.27 -15.01
C ILE A 190 -11.44 -6.52 -16.43
N ASP A 191 -12.15 -7.63 -16.65
CA ASP A 191 -12.74 -7.95 -17.97
C ASP A 191 -13.67 -6.85 -18.46
N SER A 192 -14.56 -6.37 -17.61
CA SER A 192 -15.52 -5.32 -17.96
C SER A 192 -14.82 -4.01 -18.35
N VAL A 193 -13.84 -3.59 -17.53
CA VAL A 193 -13.11 -2.34 -17.78
C VAL A 193 -12.23 -2.46 -19.03
N LEU A 194 -11.50 -3.55 -19.22
CA LEU A 194 -10.63 -3.72 -20.38
C LEU A 194 -11.41 -3.90 -21.68
N ASN A 195 -12.58 -4.55 -21.64
CA ASN A 195 -13.45 -4.66 -22.81
C ASN A 195 -14.00 -3.31 -23.25
N GLU A 196 -14.42 -2.46 -22.31
CA GLU A 196 -14.87 -1.10 -22.61
C GLU A 196 -13.69 -0.24 -23.11
N PHE A 197 -12.55 -0.32 -22.43
CA PHE A 197 -11.34 0.43 -22.80
C PHE A 197 -10.84 0.14 -24.21
N ARG A 198 -11.09 -1.05 -24.76
CA ARG A 198 -10.75 -1.39 -26.17
C ARG A 198 -11.74 -0.86 -27.18
N ARG A 199 -13.03 -0.73 -26.80
CA ARG A 199 -14.10 -0.35 -27.74
C ARG A 199 -14.18 1.16 -27.97
N SER A 200 -13.91 1.92 -26.95
CA SER A 200 -13.90 3.39 -27.01
C SER A 200 -12.65 3.92 -27.64
#